data_1edb0fd7962e5ed699ac0f538445c940
#
_entry.id   1edb0fd7962e5ed699ac0f538445c940
#
_cell.length_a   1.000
_cell.length_b   1.000
_cell.length_c   1.000
_cell.angle_alpha   90.00
_cell.angle_beta   90.00
_cell.angle_gamma   90.00
#
_symmetry.space_group_name_H-M   'P 1'
#
loop_
_entity.id
_entity.type
_entity.pdbx_description
1 polymer ?
#
loop_
_entity_poly.entity_id
_entity_poly.type
_entity_poly.pdbx_seq_one_letter_code
_entity_poly.pdbx_strand_id
1 'polypeptide(L)'
;MAVKVGINGFGRIGKCVVRAAINNPDVEVVAINATGDNEGTALLLKYDSVHGTIPNEVTFDEDNIYVDGKKIRVFHDRDASKLPWSEEGVEIVMECTGKYRDAEEAKVHLNQPTVKKVLISAPGKNEDLTMVMGVNQDMYDPAKHHIISNASCTTNCLAPFAKVLCDEFGIKRGMMTTIHSYTNDQKILDARHKDPRRARAAAMSIIPTTTGAAKAVAKVLPQLKGKLDGFALRVPTPDVTATDLVCELEKPATKEEINEAFRKAAAGELKGILGVSDVPLVSCDFSSDPRSSIVDADLTMVMDGNMVKVVSWYDNEWGYSERLIDMAAFVASKGL
;
A
#
# COMPACT_ATOMS: atom_id res chain seq x y z
N MET A 1 0.91 15.15 20.01
CA MET A 1 -0.11 14.12 20.33
C MET A 1 -0.28 13.28 19.08
N ALA A 2 -0.47 11.97 19.22
CA ALA A 2 -0.77 11.10 18.08
C ALA A 2 -2.07 11.54 17.40
N VAL A 3 -2.11 11.47 16.06
CA VAL A 3 -3.32 11.75 15.30
C VAL A 3 -4.31 10.60 15.47
N LYS A 4 -5.58 10.91 15.73
CA LYS A 4 -6.62 9.91 15.91
C LYS A 4 -7.20 9.45 14.59
N VAL A 5 -7.10 8.15 14.34
CA VAL A 5 -7.49 7.52 13.08
C VAL A 5 -8.69 6.59 13.27
N GLY A 6 -9.65 6.69 12.34
CA GLY A 6 -10.72 5.72 12.15
C GLY A 6 -10.46 4.88 10.91
N ILE A 7 -10.77 3.58 10.95
CA ILE A 7 -10.59 2.67 9.79
C ILE A 7 -11.95 2.19 9.31
N ASN A 8 -12.36 2.59 8.12
CA ASN A 8 -13.55 2.04 7.47
C ASN A 8 -13.18 0.80 6.66
N GLY A 9 -13.60 -0.38 7.11
CA GLY A 9 -13.31 -1.66 6.48
C GLY A 9 -12.18 -2.43 7.17
N PHE A 10 -12.53 -3.50 7.85
CA PHE A 10 -11.62 -4.34 8.63
C PHE A 10 -11.28 -5.65 7.90
N GLY A 11 -10.93 -5.51 6.60
CA GLY A 11 -10.37 -6.57 5.76
C GLY A 11 -8.87 -6.78 5.98
N ARG A 12 -8.16 -7.36 4.99
CA ARG A 12 -6.71 -7.59 5.09
C ARG A 12 -5.96 -6.31 5.44
N ILE A 13 -6.13 -5.25 4.63
CA ILE A 13 -5.40 -3.98 4.83
C ILE A 13 -5.80 -3.30 6.14
N GLY A 14 -7.10 -3.17 6.46
CA GLY A 14 -7.51 -2.53 7.71
C GLY A 14 -6.95 -3.23 8.96
N LYS A 15 -6.84 -4.56 8.96
CA LYS A 15 -6.19 -5.33 10.04
C LYS A 15 -4.68 -5.10 10.10
N CYS A 16 -4.00 -5.11 8.96
CA CYS A 16 -2.55 -4.83 8.90
C CYS A 16 -2.25 -3.40 9.38
N VAL A 17 -3.10 -2.42 9.03
CA VAL A 17 -2.97 -1.03 9.52
C VAL A 17 -3.08 -0.98 11.05
N VAL A 18 -4.08 -1.66 11.67
CA VAL A 18 -4.16 -1.69 13.15
C VAL A 18 -2.91 -2.33 13.74
N ARG A 19 -2.44 -3.45 13.19
CA ARG A 19 -1.23 -4.14 13.67
C ARG A 19 0.02 -3.26 13.56
N ALA A 20 0.22 -2.55 12.45
CA ALA A 20 1.32 -1.64 12.23
C ALA A 20 1.26 -0.42 13.17
N ALA A 21 0.04 0.05 13.50
CA ALA A 21 -0.17 1.20 14.38
C ALA A 21 0.03 0.90 15.88
N ILE A 22 0.04 -0.37 16.33
CA ILE A 22 0.03 -0.72 17.77
C ILE A 22 1.11 0.03 18.58
N ASN A 23 2.31 0.15 18.03
CA ASN A 23 3.44 0.79 18.69
C ASN A 23 3.87 2.11 18.02
N ASN A 24 3.05 2.65 17.13
CA ASN A 24 3.37 3.90 16.45
C ASN A 24 3.10 5.08 17.39
N PRO A 25 4.09 5.99 17.63
CA PRO A 25 3.92 7.11 18.55
C PRO A 25 3.10 8.27 17.95
N ASP A 26 2.95 8.31 16.63
CA ASP A 26 2.37 9.44 15.90
C ASP A 26 0.93 9.18 15.44
N VAL A 27 0.50 7.90 15.43
CA VAL A 27 -0.82 7.47 14.94
C VAL A 27 -1.51 6.59 15.97
N GLU A 28 -2.74 6.93 16.33
CA GLU A 28 -3.58 6.16 17.24
C GLU A 28 -4.88 5.75 16.53
N VAL A 29 -5.09 4.44 16.37
CA VAL A 29 -6.37 3.91 15.87
C VAL A 29 -7.37 3.86 17.03
N VAL A 30 -8.39 4.73 16.99
CA VAL A 30 -9.40 4.85 18.04
C VAL A 30 -10.73 4.21 17.67
N ALA A 31 -11.00 4.00 16.38
CA ALA A 31 -12.24 3.39 15.92
C ALA A 31 -12.02 2.58 14.64
N ILE A 32 -12.80 1.51 14.48
CA ILE A 32 -12.88 0.73 13.25
C ILE A 32 -14.34 0.50 12.87
N ASN A 33 -14.61 0.31 11.59
CA ASN A 33 -15.90 -0.19 11.11
C ASN A 33 -15.70 -1.57 10.49
N ALA A 34 -16.33 -2.59 11.08
CA ALA A 34 -16.25 -3.99 10.69
C ALA A 34 -17.65 -4.58 10.47
N THR A 35 -17.77 -5.56 9.58
CA THR A 35 -19.07 -6.19 9.26
C THR A 35 -19.35 -7.48 10.05
N GLY A 36 -18.38 -7.96 10.84
CA GLY A 36 -18.52 -9.13 11.73
C GLY A 36 -18.81 -8.71 13.16
N ASP A 37 -19.00 -9.68 14.05
CA ASP A 37 -19.07 -9.44 15.50
C ASP A 37 -17.68 -9.09 16.08
N ASN A 38 -17.65 -8.61 17.31
CA ASN A 38 -16.42 -8.19 17.97
C ASN A 38 -15.52 -9.36 18.34
N GLU A 39 -16.08 -10.53 18.66
CA GLU A 39 -15.33 -11.76 18.94
C GLU A 39 -14.53 -12.19 17.70
N GLY A 40 -15.18 -12.34 16.56
CA GLY A 40 -14.53 -12.67 15.28
C GLY A 40 -13.55 -11.60 14.82
N THR A 41 -13.86 -10.32 15.07
CA THR A 41 -12.98 -9.18 14.77
C THR A 41 -11.69 -9.23 15.60
N ALA A 42 -11.81 -9.46 16.92
CA ALA A 42 -10.67 -9.62 17.83
C ALA A 42 -9.83 -10.86 17.49
N LEU A 43 -10.50 -12.00 17.21
CA LEU A 43 -9.82 -13.23 16.81
C LEU A 43 -8.97 -13.02 15.55
N LEU A 44 -9.53 -12.40 14.51
CA LEU A 44 -8.86 -12.15 13.24
C LEU A 44 -7.81 -11.01 13.31
N LEU A 45 -7.86 -10.17 14.34
CA LEU A 45 -6.77 -9.23 14.64
C LEU A 45 -5.61 -9.96 15.32
N LYS A 46 -5.91 -10.83 16.28
CA LYS A 46 -4.90 -11.60 17.04
C LYS A 46 -4.16 -12.60 16.17
N TYR A 47 -4.88 -13.37 15.36
CA TYR A 47 -4.35 -14.46 14.55
C TYR A 47 -4.47 -14.14 13.06
N ASP A 48 -3.39 -14.28 12.33
CA ASP A 48 -3.36 -14.09 10.89
C ASP A 48 -2.54 -15.20 10.21
N SER A 49 -3.11 -15.79 9.17
CA SER A 49 -2.48 -16.93 8.49
C SER A 49 -1.21 -16.55 7.72
N VAL A 50 -1.05 -15.28 7.37
CA VAL A 50 0.11 -14.74 6.62
C VAL A 50 1.11 -14.11 7.59
N HIS A 51 0.65 -13.16 8.41
CA HIS A 51 1.51 -12.38 9.30
C HIS A 51 1.63 -12.95 10.72
N GLY A 52 1.07 -14.15 10.96
CA GLY A 52 1.18 -14.83 12.25
C GLY A 52 0.38 -14.18 13.38
N THR A 53 0.73 -14.56 14.58
CA THR A 53 0.06 -14.12 15.81
C THR A 53 0.78 -12.93 16.41
N ILE A 54 0.06 -11.82 16.67
CA ILE A 54 0.65 -10.68 17.40
C ILE A 54 0.86 -11.04 18.88
N PRO A 55 1.95 -10.56 19.52
CA PRO A 55 2.21 -10.86 20.94
C PRO A 55 1.19 -10.19 21.88
N ASN A 56 0.64 -9.04 21.48
CA ASN A 56 -0.28 -8.21 22.24
C ASN A 56 -1.51 -8.99 22.73
N GLU A 57 -2.01 -8.68 23.91
CA GLU A 57 -3.30 -9.17 24.37
C GLU A 57 -4.44 -8.52 23.53
N VAL A 58 -5.37 -9.31 23.05
CA VAL A 58 -6.56 -8.82 22.33
C VAL A 58 -7.79 -9.34 23.01
N THR A 59 -8.61 -8.42 23.54
CA THR A 59 -9.89 -8.72 24.19
C THR A 59 -11.01 -7.90 23.54
N PHE A 60 -12.26 -8.18 23.89
CA PHE A 60 -13.41 -7.49 23.34
C PHE A 60 -14.57 -7.41 24.33
N ASP A 61 -15.47 -6.46 24.11
CA ASP A 61 -16.80 -6.39 24.73
C ASP A 61 -17.87 -6.14 23.66
N GLU A 62 -19.07 -5.75 24.07
CA GLU A 62 -20.20 -5.52 23.16
C GLU A 62 -19.90 -4.44 22.11
N ASP A 63 -19.12 -3.41 22.46
CA ASP A 63 -18.92 -2.21 21.68
C ASP A 63 -17.49 -2.02 21.16
N ASN A 64 -16.52 -2.73 21.72
CA ASN A 64 -15.11 -2.42 21.52
C ASN A 64 -14.27 -3.69 21.35
N ILE A 65 -13.08 -3.50 20.75
CA ILE A 65 -11.94 -4.38 20.94
C ILE A 65 -10.86 -3.64 21.72
N TYR A 66 -10.00 -4.39 22.39
CA TYR A 66 -8.90 -3.84 23.18
C TYR A 66 -7.60 -4.52 22.76
N VAL A 67 -6.55 -3.73 22.60
CA VAL A 67 -5.19 -4.22 22.35
C VAL A 67 -4.31 -3.71 23.50
N ASP A 68 -3.80 -4.63 24.33
CA ASP A 68 -3.07 -4.31 25.56
C ASP A 68 -3.84 -3.29 26.44
N GLY A 69 -5.16 -3.47 26.55
CA GLY A 69 -6.06 -2.59 27.30
C GLY A 69 -6.40 -1.26 26.62
N LYS A 70 -5.80 -0.92 25.48
CA LYS A 70 -6.17 0.27 24.70
C LYS A 70 -7.45 0.01 23.93
N LYS A 71 -8.45 0.86 24.15
CA LYS A 71 -9.78 0.75 23.54
C LYS A 71 -9.75 1.15 22.06
N ILE A 72 -10.39 0.35 21.21
CA ILE A 72 -10.74 0.66 19.83
C ILE A 72 -12.25 0.44 19.68
N ARG A 73 -13.01 1.50 19.42
CA ARG A 73 -14.44 1.42 19.20
C ARG A 73 -14.75 0.65 17.91
N VAL A 74 -15.73 -0.24 17.93
CA VAL A 74 -16.16 -0.98 16.74
C VAL A 74 -17.54 -0.52 16.30
N PHE A 75 -17.64 -0.06 15.06
CA PHE A 75 -18.90 0.23 14.38
C PHE A 75 -19.24 -0.91 13.42
N HIS A 76 -20.55 -1.10 13.14
CA HIS A 76 -21.05 -2.20 12.31
C HIS A 76 -21.99 -1.73 11.19
N ASP A 77 -21.80 -0.51 10.67
CA ASP A 77 -22.68 0.01 9.61
C ASP A 77 -22.01 -0.11 8.23
N ARG A 78 -22.79 -0.56 7.24
CA ARG A 78 -22.38 -0.63 5.84
C ARG A 78 -22.52 0.70 5.10
N ASP A 79 -23.26 1.63 5.68
CA ASP A 79 -23.46 2.98 5.18
C ASP A 79 -22.50 3.94 5.91
N ALA A 80 -21.46 4.36 5.20
CA ALA A 80 -20.44 5.23 5.76
C ALA A 80 -20.98 6.59 6.26
N SER A 81 -22.15 7.03 5.78
CA SER A 81 -22.77 8.29 6.22
C SER A 81 -23.27 8.23 7.67
N LYS A 82 -23.46 7.03 8.21
CA LYS A 82 -23.96 6.79 9.57
C LYS A 82 -22.85 6.55 10.60
N LEU A 83 -21.59 6.51 10.17
CA LEU A 83 -20.48 6.24 11.06
C LEU A 83 -20.17 7.47 11.92
N PRO A 84 -20.30 7.36 13.26
CA PRO A 84 -20.18 8.50 14.15
C PRO A 84 -18.71 8.73 14.56
N TRP A 85 -17.83 8.95 13.59
CA TRP A 85 -16.39 9.11 13.80
C TRP A 85 -16.04 10.19 14.84
N SER A 86 -16.87 11.24 14.91
CA SER A 86 -16.64 12.36 15.83
C SER A 86 -16.83 11.99 17.30
N GLU A 87 -17.58 10.92 17.63
CA GLU A 87 -17.76 10.46 19.01
C GLU A 87 -16.45 9.96 19.63
N GLU A 88 -15.55 9.40 18.79
CA GLU A 88 -14.22 8.94 19.21
C GLU A 88 -13.12 9.99 18.88
N GLY A 89 -13.50 11.15 18.35
CA GLY A 89 -12.58 12.24 18.01
C GLY A 89 -11.67 11.92 16.82
N VAL A 90 -12.12 11.09 15.88
CA VAL A 90 -11.35 10.72 14.67
C VAL A 90 -11.07 11.97 13.84
N GLU A 91 -9.82 12.16 13.47
CA GLU A 91 -9.33 13.29 12.66
C GLU A 91 -9.04 12.87 11.22
N ILE A 92 -8.59 11.62 11.03
CA ILE A 92 -8.30 11.03 9.72
C ILE A 92 -9.08 9.72 9.58
N VAL A 93 -9.80 9.52 8.49
CA VAL A 93 -10.40 8.23 8.14
C VAL A 93 -9.55 7.54 7.09
N MET A 94 -9.14 6.30 7.37
CA MET A 94 -8.55 5.40 6.38
C MET A 94 -9.65 4.54 5.75
N GLU A 95 -9.91 4.77 4.48
CA GLU A 95 -10.90 4.05 3.70
C GLU A 95 -10.32 2.74 3.15
N CYS A 96 -10.59 1.62 3.80
CA CYS A 96 -10.04 0.31 3.52
C CYS A 96 -11.07 -0.71 3.00
N THR A 97 -12.30 -0.29 2.66
CA THR A 97 -13.34 -1.20 2.13
C THR A 97 -13.13 -1.55 0.67
N GLY A 98 -12.41 -0.71 -0.08
CA GLY A 98 -12.33 -0.78 -1.54
C GLY A 98 -13.62 -0.38 -2.26
N LYS A 99 -14.66 0.05 -1.54
CA LYS A 99 -15.93 0.53 -2.10
C LYS A 99 -15.86 2.02 -2.42
N TYR A 100 -15.44 2.84 -1.49
CA TYR A 100 -15.37 4.31 -1.61
C TYR A 100 -14.02 4.75 -2.20
N ARG A 101 -13.76 4.37 -3.46
CA ARG A 101 -12.53 4.73 -4.18
C ARG A 101 -12.65 6.02 -5.00
N ASP A 102 -13.87 6.45 -5.27
CA ASP A 102 -14.14 7.75 -5.87
C ASP A 102 -14.21 8.80 -4.75
N ALA A 103 -13.50 9.90 -4.89
CA ALA A 103 -13.49 10.97 -3.90
C ALA A 103 -14.90 11.55 -3.66
N GLU A 104 -15.75 11.56 -4.70
CA GLU A 104 -17.14 12.01 -4.57
C GLU A 104 -17.97 11.13 -3.63
N GLU A 105 -17.61 9.85 -3.51
CA GLU A 105 -18.21 8.92 -2.56
C GLU A 105 -17.51 8.97 -1.19
N ALA A 106 -16.16 9.02 -1.19
CA ALA A 106 -15.34 9.03 0.03
C ALA A 106 -15.53 10.30 0.88
N LYS A 107 -15.92 11.42 0.26
CA LYS A 107 -16.20 12.67 0.99
C LYS A 107 -17.29 12.57 2.06
N VAL A 108 -18.08 11.50 2.05
CA VAL A 108 -19.10 11.24 3.08
C VAL A 108 -18.49 11.25 4.50
N HIS A 109 -17.26 10.82 4.65
CA HIS A 109 -16.55 10.82 5.93
C HIS A 109 -16.24 12.23 6.44
N LEU A 110 -16.05 13.20 5.55
CA LEU A 110 -15.80 14.61 5.89
C LEU A 110 -17.04 15.34 6.45
N ASN A 111 -18.22 14.70 6.40
CA ASN A 111 -19.42 15.26 7.03
C ASN A 111 -19.36 15.19 8.58
N GLN A 112 -18.42 14.45 9.13
CA GLN A 112 -18.17 14.38 10.57
C GLN A 112 -17.28 15.55 11.01
N PRO A 113 -17.67 16.36 12.03
CA PRO A 113 -16.99 17.62 12.37
C PRO A 113 -15.50 17.47 12.70
N THR A 114 -15.10 16.35 13.30
CA THR A 114 -13.69 16.11 13.67
C THR A 114 -12.83 15.62 12.52
N VAL A 115 -13.45 14.95 11.52
CA VAL A 115 -12.72 14.37 10.39
C VAL A 115 -12.25 15.47 9.43
N LYS A 116 -10.95 15.57 9.23
CA LYS A 116 -10.29 16.57 8.38
C LYS A 116 -9.77 15.97 7.06
N LYS A 117 -9.38 14.69 7.09
CA LYS A 117 -8.77 14.04 5.93
C LYS A 117 -9.31 12.61 5.77
N VAL A 118 -9.34 12.16 4.51
CA VAL A 118 -9.64 10.77 4.14
C VAL A 118 -8.47 10.21 3.35
N LEU A 119 -7.92 9.09 3.78
CA LEU A 119 -6.86 8.36 3.09
C LEU A 119 -7.45 7.11 2.44
N ILE A 120 -7.47 7.04 1.11
CA ILE A 120 -8.02 5.90 0.37
C ILE A 120 -6.92 4.85 0.19
N SER A 121 -7.15 3.63 0.69
CA SER A 121 -6.23 2.49 0.58
C SER A 121 -6.35 1.75 -0.76
N ALA A 122 -6.45 2.49 -1.85
CA ALA A 122 -6.56 1.96 -3.21
C ALA A 122 -6.25 3.07 -4.22
N PRO A 123 -6.00 2.75 -5.50
CA PRO A 123 -5.99 3.75 -6.55
C PRO A 123 -7.31 4.52 -6.56
N GLY A 124 -7.22 5.81 -6.30
CA GLY A 124 -8.35 6.72 -6.24
C GLY A 124 -8.84 7.16 -7.62
N LYS A 125 -10.06 7.73 -7.63
CA LYS A 125 -10.65 8.45 -8.76
C LYS A 125 -11.16 9.78 -8.23
N ASN A 126 -10.87 10.87 -8.95
CA ASN A 126 -11.22 12.24 -8.57
C ASN A 126 -10.63 12.69 -7.21
N GLU A 127 -9.64 11.97 -6.69
CA GLU A 127 -8.93 12.33 -5.46
C GLU A 127 -8.16 13.65 -5.63
N ASP A 128 -8.01 14.40 -4.53
CA ASP A 128 -7.27 15.66 -4.54
C ASP A 128 -5.78 15.44 -4.80
N LEU A 129 -5.23 14.33 -4.29
CA LEU A 129 -3.84 13.94 -4.47
C LEU A 129 -3.69 12.41 -4.45
N THR A 130 -2.97 11.86 -5.42
CA THR A 130 -2.35 10.54 -5.26
C THR A 130 -0.96 10.75 -4.68
N MET A 131 -0.68 10.17 -3.50
CA MET A 131 0.59 10.35 -2.80
C MET A 131 1.27 9.02 -2.57
N VAL A 132 2.58 8.96 -2.85
CA VAL A 132 3.48 7.86 -2.54
C VAL A 132 4.61 8.41 -1.68
N MET A 133 4.72 7.91 -0.46
CA MET A 133 5.76 8.33 0.48
C MET A 133 7.15 8.05 -0.08
N GLY A 134 8.08 8.99 0.10
CA GLY A 134 9.41 8.98 -0.49
C GLY A 134 9.47 9.50 -1.94
N VAL A 135 8.32 9.72 -2.60
CA VAL A 135 8.30 10.09 -4.03
C VAL A 135 7.74 11.49 -4.27
N ASN A 136 6.53 11.78 -3.79
CA ASN A 136 5.86 13.05 -4.07
C ASN A 136 5.09 13.65 -2.88
N GLN A 137 5.39 13.24 -1.64
CA GLN A 137 4.73 13.79 -0.46
C GLN A 137 4.85 15.31 -0.33
N ASP A 138 5.88 15.91 -0.92
CA ASP A 138 6.10 17.36 -0.92
C ASP A 138 5.04 18.13 -1.74
N MET A 139 4.23 17.42 -2.54
CA MET A 139 3.08 18.01 -3.24
C MET A 139 1.89 18.24 -2.31
N TYR A 140 1.91 17.70 -1.08
CA TYR A 140 0.80 17.86 -0.15
C TYR A 140 0.61 19.31 0.30
N ASP A 141 -0.60 19.81 0.11
CA ASP A 141 -1.08 21.12 0.59
C ASP A 141 -2.26 20.88 1.52
N PRO A 142 -2.12 21.12 2.84
CA PRO A 142 -3.18 20.85 3.82
C PRO A 142 -4.47 21.61 3.56
N ALA A 143 -4.40 22.78 2.92
CA ALA A 143 -5.58 23.58 2.60
C ALA A 143 -6.38 23.07 1.38
N LYS A 144 -5.79 22.23 0.55
CA LYS A 144 -6.40 21.78 -0.73
C LYS A 144 -6.66 20.28 -0.77
N HIS A 145 -5.84 19.47 -0.11
CA HIS A 145 -5.88 18.03 -0.24
C HIS A 145 -6.57 17.41 0.98
N HIS A 146 -7.83 17.08 0.84
CA HIS A 146 -8.64 16.48 1.89
C HIS A 146 -8.90 14.98 1.66
N ILE A 147 -8.92 14.54 0.40
CA ILE A 147 -9.10 13.13 0.02
C ILE A 147 -7.88 12.68 -0.76
N ILE A 148 -7.07 11.83 -0.14
CA ILE A 148 -5.74 11.45 -0.63
C ILE A 148 -5.73 9.95 -0.90
N SER A 149 -5.25 9.54 -2.07
CA SER A 149 -5.05 8.14 -2.40
C SER A 149 -3.61 7.71 -2.10
N ASN A 150 -3.44 6.58 -1.39
CA ASN A 150 -2.15 5.91 -1.22
C ASN A 150 -1.75 5.07 -2.46
N ALA A 151 -2.37 5.30 -3.61
CA ALA A 151 -2.16 4.53 -4.83
C ALA A 151 -2.39 3.01 -4.62
N SER A 152 -1.67 2.15 -5.36
CA SER A 152 -1.67 0.70 -5.15
C SER A 152 -0.37 0.24 -4.50
N CYS A 153 -0.36 -0.97 -3.92
CA CYS A 153 0.85 -1.60 -3.41
C CYS A 153 1.94 -1.71 -4.49
N THR A 154 1.56 -2.08 -5.72
CA THR A 154 2.48 -2.15 -6.87
C THR A 154 3.03 -0.76 -7.24
N THR A 155 2.21 0.30 -7.17
CA THR A 155 2.69 1.68 -7.41
C THR A 155 3.67 2.10 -6.32
N ASN A 156 3.42 1.75 -5.05
CA ASN A 156 4.31 2.01 -3.93
C ASN A 156 5.65 1.28 -4.07
N CYS A 157 5.68 0.10 -4.69
CA CYS A 157 6.92 -0.60 -5.01
C CYS A 157 7.63 0.03 -6.20
N LEU A 158 6.92 0.23 -7.32
CA LEU A 158 7.51 0.69 -8.58
C LEU A 158 8.05 2.13 -8.50
N ALA A 159 7.31 3.05 -7.88
CA ALA A 159 7.63 4.48 -7.93
C ALA A 159 8.97 4.83 -7.26
N PRO A 160 9.35 4.30 -6.08
CA PRO A 160 10.63 4.61 -5.46
C PRO A 160 11.84 4.21 -6.30
N PHE A 161 11.89 2.98 -6.80
CA PHE A 161 13.05 2.57 -7.60
C PHE A 161 13.04 3.18 -9.02
N ALA A 162 11.85 3.40 -9.60
CA ALA A 162 11.74 4.13 -10.86
C ALA A 162 12.17 5.60 -10.74
N LYS A 163 11.91 6.24 -9.57
CA LYS A 163 12.41 7.58 -9.25
C LYS A 163 13.94 7.61 -9.31
N VAL A 164 14.62 6.68 -8.63
CA VAL A 164 16.09 6.61 -8.64
C VAL A 164 16.62 6.42 -10.05
N LEU A 165 16.07 5.48 -10.82
CA LEU A 165 16.48 5.27 -12.23
C LEU A 165 16.27 6.53 -13.07
N CYS A 166 15.14 7.21 -12.87
CA CYS A 166 14.78 8.41 -13.62
C CYS A 166 15.70 9.59 -13.29
N ASP A 167 15.98 9.81 -12.01
CA ASP A 167 16.77 10.95 -11.53
C ASP A 167 18.26 10.81 -11.88
N GLU A 168 18.82 9.60 -11.77
CA GLU A 168 20.25 9.35 -12.03
C GLU A 168 20.56 9.11 -13.53
N PHE A 169 19.72 8.31 -14.21
CA PHE A 169 20.02 7.83 -15.56
C PHE A 169 19.01 8.27 -16.63
N GLY A 170 17.82 8.75 -16.24
CA GLY A 170 16.72 9.01 -17.13
C GLY A 170 16.08 7.72 -17.67
N ILE A 171 14.75 7.70 -17.82
CA ILE A 171 14.00 6.59 -18.44
C ILE A 171 13.37 7.10 -19.74
N LYS A 172 13.71 6.45 -20.87
CA LYS A 172 13.08 6.71 -22.16
C LYS A 172 11.72 6.03 -22.25
N ARG A 173 11.68 4.73 -21.95
CA ARG A 173 10.49 3.88 -21.99
C ARG A 173 10.74 2.57 -21.25
N GLY A 174 9.65 1.88 -20.85
CA GLY A 174 9.79 0.60 -20.17
C GLY A 174 8.48 -0.19 -20.12
N MET A 175 8.63 -1.49 -19.86
CA MET A 175 7.55 -2.44 -19.65
C MET A 175 7.69 -3.06 -18.28
N MET A 176 6.59 -3.08 -17.50
CA MET A 176 6.55 -3.66 -16.17
C MET A 176 5.65 -4.88 -16.13
N THR A 177 6.13 -5.94 -15.47
CA THR A 177 5.29 -7.08 -15.09
C THR A 177 5.33 -7.22 -13.57
N THR A 178 4.16 -7.19 -12.92
CA THR A 178 4.10 -7.56 -11.51
C THR A 178 3.69 -9.02 -11.36
N ILE A 179 4.53 -9.81 -10.72
CA ILE A 179 4.30 -11.21 -10.33
C ILE A 179 3.67 -11.15 -8.94
N HIS A 180 2.34 -11.10 -8.92
CA HIS A 180 1.58 -10.68 -7.75
C HIS A 180 0.93 -11.86 -7.04
N SER A 181 1.05 -11.91 -5.72
CA SER A 181 0.28 -12.84 -4.89
C SER A 181 -1.22 -12.71 -5.14
N TYR A 182 -1.99 -13.76 -4.88
CA TYR A 182 -3.45 -13.68 -4.97
C TYR A 182 -4.03 -12.78 -3.88
N THR A 183 -5.20 -12.21 -4.13
CA THR A 183 -5.91 -11.35 -3.17
C THR A 183 -7.37 -11.78 -3.09
N ASN A 184 -8.11 -11.28 -2.08
CA ASN A 184 -9.53 -11.58 -1.88
C ASN A 184 -10.45 -11.14 -3.05
N ASP A 185 -9.95 -10.39 -4.01
CA ASP A 185 -10.64 -10.11 -5.27
C ASP A 185 -10.76 -11.38 -6.15
N GLN A 186 -9.83 -12.35 -6.00
CA GLN A 186 -9.85 -13.60 -6.72
C GLN A 186 -10.73 -14.65 -6.03
N LYS A 187 -11.06 -15.72 -6.77
CA LYS A 187 -11.91 -16.79 -6.28
C LYS A 187 -11.08 -17.98 -5.80
N ILE A 188 -11.52 -18.60 -4.70
CA ILE A 188 -10.88 -19.85 -4.21
C ILE A 188 -11.07 -20.96 -5.24
N LEU A 189 -12.30 -21.17 -5.70
CA LEU A 189 -12.67 -22.07 -6.81
C LEU A 189 -13.38 -21.24 -7.89
N ASP A 190 -13.51 -21.82 -9.11
CA ASP A 190 -14.11 -21.15 -10.25
C ASP A 190 -15.49 -20.56 -9.92
N ALA A 191 -15.61 -19.24 -10.03
CA ALA A 191 -16.86 -18.51 -9.78
C ALA A 191 -16.93 -17.23 -10.60
N ARG A 192 -18.12 -16.66 -10.76
CA ARG A 192 -18.30 -15.45 -11.56
C ARG A 192 -17.44 -14.28 -11.05
N HIS A 193 -16.76 -13.63 -11.98
CA HIS A 193 -16.02 -12.40 -11.79
C HIS A 193 -16.12 -11.53 -13.06
N LYS A 194 -16.02 -10.20 -12.95
CA LYS A 194 -16.04 -9.29 -14.11
C LYS A 194 -14.86 -9.50 -15.08
N ASP A 195 -13.69 -9.89 -14.54
CA ASP A 195 -12.53 -10.36 -15.31
C ASP A 195 -12.63 -11.91 -15.38
N PRO A 196 -12.81 -12.50 -16.58
CA PRO A 196 -12.95 -13.95 -16.74
C PRO A 196 -11.71 -14.74 -16.26
N ARG A 197 -10.53 -14.14 -16.30
CA ARG A 197 -9.29 -14.78 -15.82
C ARG A 197 -9.27 -14.84 -14.28
N ARG A 198 -9.71 -13.78 -13.59
CA ARG A 198 -9.85 -13.77 -12.12
C ARG A 198 -11.03 -14.62 -11.61
N ALA A 199 -11.88 -15.09 -12.50
CA ALA A 199 -12.95 -16.04 -12.18
C ALA A 199 -12.43 -17.45 -11.84
N ARG A 200 -11.16 -17.73 -12.16
CA ARG A 200 -10.53 -19.05 -11.97
C ARG A 200 -9.93 -19.18 -10.57
N ALA A 201 -9.73 -20.44 -10.14
CA ALA A 201 -9.17 -20.77 -8.83
C ALA A 201 -7.80 -20.14 -8.60
N ALA A 202 -7.69 -19.30 -7.56
CA ALA A 202 -6.53 -18.44 -7.30
C ALA A 202 -5.25 -19.24 -7.02
N ALA A 203 -5.35 -20.35 -6.27
CA ALA A 203 -4.19 -21.11 -5.80
C ALA A 203 -3.74 -22.21 -6.77
N MET A 204 -4.29 -22.27 -7.99
CA MET A 204 -4.02 -23.34 -8.95
C MET A 204 -3.33 -22.91 -10.25
N SER A 205 -3.32 -21.61 -10.54
CA SER A 205 -2.89 -21.14 -11.86
C SER A 205 -2.15 -19.82 -11.79
N ILE A 206 -1.26 -19.59 -12.76
CA ILE A 206 -0.76 -18.24 -13.06
C ILE A 206 -1.85 -17.54 -13.87
N ILE A 207 -2.35 -16.42 -13.38
CA ILE A 207 -3.50 -15.71 -13.94
C ILE A 207 -3.07 -14.33 -14.45
N PRO A 208 -2.94 -14.15 -15.79
CA PRO A 208 -2.69 -12.82 -16.36
C PRO A 208 -3.90 -11.91 -16.15
N THR A 209 -3.64 -10.67 -15.75
CA THR A 209 -4.68 -9.67 -15.56
C THR A 209 -4.13 -8.26 -15.75
N THR A 210 -5.01 -7.29 -15.86
CA THR A 210 -4.60 -5.88 -15.99
C THR A 210 -4.12 -5.32 -14.65
N THR A 211 -3.20 -4.36 -14.72
CA THR A 211 -2.85 -3.47 -13.61
C THR A 211 -2.80 -2.04 -14.10
N GLY A 212 -3.28 -1.11 -13.28
CA GLY A 212 -3.12 0.32 -13.54
C GLY A 212 -1.82 0.91 -13.00
N ALA A 213 -0.98 0.10 -12.33
CA ALA A 213 0.16 0.59 -11.57
C ALA A 213 1.19 1.34 -12.42
N ALA A 214 1.57 0.81 -13.60
CA ALA A 214 2.52 1.46 -14.49
C ALA A 214 2.04 2.85 -14.96
N LYS A 215 0.74 2.96 -15.27
CA LYS A 215 0.12 4.25 -15.64
C LYS A 215 -0.06 5.18 -14.44
N ALA A 216 -0.34 4.60 -13.26
CA ALA A 216 -0.52 5.37 -12.03
C ALA A 216 0.79 6.01 -11.54
N VAL A 217 1.95 5.43 -11.85
CA VAL A 217 3.26 6.04 -11.54
C VAL A 217 3.38 7.43 -12.16
N ALA A 218 2.78 7.69 -13.33
CA ALA A 218 2.79 9.02 -13.94
C ALA A 218 2.03 10.10 -13.14
N LYS A 219 1.17 9.72 -12.18
CA LYS A 219 0.52 10.68 -11.25
C LYS A 219 1.51 11.20 -10.21
N VAL A 220 2.47 10.37 -9.80
CA VAL A 220 3.45 10.69 -8.75
C VAL A 220 4.85 11.03 -9.30
N LEU A 221 5.15 10.60 -10.52
CA LEU A 221 6.35 10.92 -11.31
C LEU A 221 5.92 11.41 -12.70
N PRO A 222 5.52 12.67 -12.86
CA PRO A 222 4.97 13.20 -14.12
C PRO A 222 5.90 13.04 -15.33
N GLN A 223 7.23 13.04 -15.12
CA GLN A 223 8.26 12.83 -16.15
C GLN A 223 8.17 11.43 -16.80
N LEU A 224 7.49 10.47 -16.18
CA LEU A 224 7.25 9.12 -16.72
C LEU A 224 5.91 8.98 -17.46
N LYS A 225 5.18 10.08 -17.67
CA LYS A 225 3.89 10.04 -18.39
C LYS A 225 4.06 9.49 -19.80
N GLY A 226 3.36 8.38 -20.09
CA GLY A 226 3.40 7.70 -21.39
C GLY A 226 4.67 6.87 -21.65
N LYS A 227 5.62 6.83 -20.71
CA LYS A 227 6.88 6.07 -20.86
C LYS A 227 6.80 4.64 -20.33
N LEU A 228 5.87 4.35 -19.42
CA LEU A 228 5.71 3.04 -18.80
C LEU A 228 4.32 2.44 -19.08
N ASP A 229 4.27 1.15 -19.39
CA ASP A 229 3.04 0.33 -19.43
C ASP A 229 3.37 -1.06 -18.84
N GLY A 230 2.33 -1.89 -18.63
CA GLY A 230 2.54 -3.22 -18.08
C GLY A 230 1.26 -3.95 -17.70
N PHE A 231 1.43 -5.14 -17.13
CA PHE A 231 0.35 -6.01 -16.71
C PHE A 231 0.74 -6.80 -15.44
N ALA A 232 -0.19 -7.58 -14.91
CA ALA A 232 0.02 -8.41 -13.74
C ALA A 232 -0.11 -9.91 -14.08
N LEU A 233 0.72 -10.73 -13.44
CA LEU A 233 0.55 -12.17 -13.32
C LEU A 233 0.20 -12.48 -11.86
N ARG A 234 -1.03 -12.94 -11.59
CA ARG A 234 -1.36 -13.49 -10.27
C ARG A 234 -0.81 -14.90 -10.16
N VAL A 235 -0.11 -15.18 -9.06
CA VAL A 235 0.55 -16.47 -8.81
C VAL A 235 0.01 -17.13 -7.54
N PRO A 236 0.15 -18.46 -7.38
CA PRO A 236 -0.36 -19.21 -6.22
C PRO A 236 0.46 -19.00 -4.93
N THR A 237 0.70 -17.75 -4.54
CA THR A 237 1.34 -17.37 -3.27
C THR A 237 0.39 -16.46 -2.50
N PRO A 238 0.30 -16.59 -1.15
CA PRO A 238 -0.66 -15.84 -0.36
C PRO A 238 -0.26 -14.38 -0.18
N ASP A 239 1.04 -14.08 -0.20
CA ASP A 239 1.59 -12.76 0.06
C ASP A 239 2.97 -12.64 -0.57
N VAL A 240 3.53 -11.45 -0.54
CA VAL A 240 4.76 -10.97 -1.19
C VAL A 240 4.70 -11.07 -2.71
N THR A 241 5.08 -10.02 -3.33
CA THR A 241 4.97 -9.76 -4.77
C THR A 241 6.32 -9.27 -5.30
N ALA A 242 6.61 -9.57 -6.57
CA ALA A 242 7.74 -9.00 -7.28
C ALA A 242 7.28 -8.07 -8.41
N THR A 243 7.94 -6.94 -8.56
CA THR A 243 7.81 -6.06 -9.73
C THR A 243 9.06 -6.20 -10.59
N ASP A 244 8.88 -6.59 -11.83
CA ASP A 244 9.92 -6.71 -12.87
C ASP A 244 9.75 -5.55 -13.85
N LEU A 245 10.70 -4.61 -13.86
CA LEU A 245 10.75 -3.50 -14.80
C LEU A 245 11.89 -3.72 -15.78
N VAL A 246 11.55 -3.77 -17.07
CA VAL A 246 12.52 -3.66 -18.16
C VAL A 246 12.38 -2.28 -18.77
N CYS A 247 13.47 -1.51 -18.83
CA CYS A 247 13.43 -0.14 -19.35
C CYS A 247 14.70 0.22 -20.12
N GLU A 248 14.54 1.19 -21.03
CA GLU A 248 15.65 1.83 -21.74
C GLU A 248 16.01 3.14 -21.03
N LEU A 249 17.27 3.25 -20.60
CA LEU A 249 17.80 4.45 -19.95
C LEU A 249 18.24 5.49 -21.00
N GLU A 250 18.26 6.75 -20.60
CA GLU A 250 18.79 7.86 -21.41
C GLU A 250 20.33 7.89 -21.37
N LYS A 251 20.90 7.62 -20.17
CA LYS A 251 22.35 7.52 -19.95
C LYS A 251 22.74 6.06 -19.77
N PRO A 252 23.76 5.55 -20.45
CA PRO A 252 24.30 4.22 -20.18
C PRO A 252 24.77 4.08 -18.74
N ALA A 253 24.61 2.88 -18.18
CA ALA A 253 25.07 2.56 -16.82
C ALA A 253 25.42 1.07 -16.73
N THR A 254 26.30 0.73 -15.81
CA THR A 254 26.63 -0.65 -15.44
C THR A 254 25.64 -1.15 -14.35
N LYS A 255 25.60 -2.47 -14.15
CA LYS A 255 24.86 -3.09 -13.03
C LYS A 255 25.29 -2.51 -11.67
N GLU A 256 26.59 -2.33 -11.50
CA GLU A 256 27.20 -1.84 -10.26
C GLU A 256 26.76 -0.39 -9.97
N GLU A 257 26.79 0.48 -10.98
CA GLU A 257 26.37 1.88 -10.86
C GLU A 257 24.87 1.97 -10.50
N ILE A 258 24.02 1.16 -11.13
CA ILE A 258 22.59 1.12 -10.85
C ILE A 258 22.33 0.64 -9.41
N ASN A 259 22.96 -0.47 -9.00
CA ASN A 259 22.78 -1.00 -7.67
C ASN A 259 23.32 -0.05 -6.58
N GLU A 260 24.43 0.67 -6.87
CA GLU A 260 24.96 1.67 -5.95
C GLU A 260 24.04 2.89 -5.82
N ALA A 261 23.41 3.33 -6.91
CA ALA A 261 22.39 4.38 -6.86
C ALA A 261 21.21 3.98 -5.96
N PHE A 262 20.75 2.73 -6.04
CA PHE A 262 19.71 2.21 -5.13
C PHE A 262 20.18 2.17 -3.67
N ARG A 263 21.40 1.70 -3.38
CA ARG A 263 21.93 1.66 -2.00
C ARG A 263 22.04 3.07 -1.41
N LYS A 264 22.54 4.02 -2.20
CA LYS A 264 22.64 5.43 -1.81
C LYS A 264 21.26 6.01 -1.47
N ALA A 265 20.28 5.81 -2.32
CA ALA A 265 18.90 6.28 -2.08
C ALA A 265 18.27 5.60 -0.85
N ALA A 266 18.46 4.28 -0.69
CA ALA A 266 17.96 3.51 0.45
C ALA A 266 18.61 3.92 1.79
N ALA A 267 19.85 4.35 1.78
CA ALA A 267 20.54 4.88 2.96
C ALA A 267 20.19 6.36 3.23
N GLY A 268 19.71 7.09 2.21
CA GLY A 268 19.44 8.52 2.22
C GLY A 268 17.93 8.86 2.19
N GLU A 269 17.52 9.50 1.09
CA GLU A 269 16.18 10.08 0.93
C GLU A 269 15.03 9.06 0.96
N LEU A 270 15.30 7.80 0.59
CA LEU A 270 14.32 6.72 0.58
C LEU A 270 14.51 5.73 1.74
N LYS A 271 15.19 6.16 2.82
CA LYS A 271 15.38 5.32 4.00
C LYS A 271 14.03 4.88 4.59
N GLY A 272 13.90 3.56 4.83
CA GLY A 272 12.65 2.96 5.32
C GLY A 272 11.60 2.70 4.22
N ILE A 273 11.77 3.26 3.02
CA ILE A 273 10.89 3.09 1.86
C ILE A 273 11.48 2.11 0.85
N LEU A 274 12.74 2.37 0.45
CA LEU A 274 13.52 1.53 -0.46
C LEU A 274 14.52 0.69 0.33
N GLY A 275 14.74 -0.53 -0.11
CA GLY A 275 15.82 -1.40 0.34
C GLY A 275 16.53 -2.03 -0.84
N VAL A 276 17.68 -2.63 -0.58
CA VAL A 276 18.44 -3.46 -1.53
C VAL A 276 18.77 -4.77 -0.84
N SER A 277 18.53 -5.88 -1.51
CA SER A 277 18.95 -7.22 -1.06
C SER A 277 20.18 -7.65 -1.86
N ASP A 278 21.24 -7.97 -1.15
CA ASP A 278 22.47 -8.58 -1.69
C ASP A 278 22.55 -10.09 -1.37
N VAL A 279 21.44 -10.65 -0.88
CA VAL A 279 21.31 -12.06 -0.48
C VAL A 279 20.29 -12.74 -1.40
N PRO A 280 20.55 -13.98 -1.88
CA PRO A 280 19.64 -14.70 -2.79
C PRO A 280 18.40 -15.21 -2.04
N LEU A 281 17.45 -14.31 -1.77
CA LEU A 281 16.22 -14.56 -1.04
C LEU A 281 15.07 -14.90 -2.00
N VAL A 282 13.98 -15.42 -1.43
CA VAL A 282 12.73 -15.71 -2.13
C VAL A 282 11.56 -14.98 -1.47
N SER A 283 10.38 -15.01 -2.07
CA SER A 283 9.23 -14.19 -1.64
C SER A 283 8.91 -14.30 -0.15
N CYS A 284 8.91 -15.49 0.45
CA CYS A 284 8.54 -15.65 1.86
C CYS A 284 9.52 -14.98 2.84
N ASP A 285 10.75 -14.71 2.42
CA ASP A 285 11.75 -14.04 3.26
C ASP A 285 11.47 -12.53 3.42
N PHE A 286 10.62 -11.97 2.59
CA PHE A 286 10.19 -10.58 2.64
C PHE A 286 8.81 -10.39 3.29
N SER A 287 8.22 -11.46 3.84
CA SER A 287 6.94 -11.35 4.54
C SER A 287 7.08 -10.46 5.77
N SER A 288 6.14 -9.54 5.93
CA SER A 288 6.11 -8.51 6.97
C SER A 288 7.27 -7.51 6.91
N ASP A 289 7.95 -7.39 5.77
CA ASP A 289 8.93 -6.31 5.58
C ASP A 289 8.19 -4.98 5.43
N PRO A 290 8.52 -3.96 6.25
CA PRO A 290 7.82 -2.68 6.26
C PRO A 290 8.17 -1.79 5.05
N ARG A 291 9.20 -2.12 4.28
CA ARG A 291 9.62 -1.31 3.14
C ARG A 291 8.68 -1.50 1.95
N SER A 292 8.49 -0.45 1.19
CA SER A 292 7.64 -0.47 -0.02
C SER A 292 8.27 -1.20 -1.19
N SER A 293 9.60 -1.26 -1.24
CA SER A 293 10.35 -1.70 -2.42
C SER A 293 11.72 -2.20 -1.99
N ILE A 294 12.04 -3.46 -2.27
CA ILE A 294 13.35 -4.06 -1.96
C ILE A 294 13.96 -4.57 -3.26
N VAL A 295 14.87 -3.80 -3.84
CA VAL A 295 15.56 -4.18 -5.09
C VAL A 295 16.43 -5.41 -4.83
N ASP A 296 16.31 -6.41 -5.70
CA ASP A 296 17.17 -7.57 -5.74
C ASP A 296 18.41 -7.24 -6.60
N ALA A 297 19.53 -7.00 -5.92
CA ALA A 297 20.74 -6.55 -6.60
C ALA A 297 21.30 -7.62 -7.58
N ASP A 298 21.13 -8.90 -7.27
CA ASP A 298 21.61 -9.99 -8.11
C ASP A 298 20.82 -10.11 -9.42
N LEU A 299 19.53 -9.74 -9.39
CA LEU A 299 18.66 -9.78 -10.55
C LEU A 299 18.71 -8.53 -11.43
N THR A 300 19.48 -7.51 -11.04
CA THR A 300 19.76 -6.36 -11.93
C THR A 300 20.56 -6.81 -13.13
N MET A 301 20.06 -6.52 -14.34
CA MET A 301 20.71 -6.87 -15.61
C MET A 301 20.85 -5.63 -16.48
N VAL A 302 21.93 -5.56 -17.26
CA VAL A 302 22.19 -4.50 -18.23
C VAL A 302 22.61 -5.12 -19.56
N MET A 303 21.99 -4.70 -20.64
CA MET A 303 22.33 -5.06 -22.02
C MET A 303 22.64 -3.78 -22.79
N ASP A 304 23.70 -3.81 -23.60
CA ASP A 304 24.14 -2.69 -24.44
C ASP A 304 24.26 -1.33 -23.71
N GLY A 305 24.49 -1.41 -22.38
CA GLY A 305 24.69 -0.24 -21.50
C GLY A 305 23.41 0.52 -21.12
N ASN A 306 22.30 0.34 -21.82
CA ASN A 306 21.10 1.14 -21.56
C ASN A 306 19.78 0.35 -21.48
N MET A 307 19.73 -0.90 -21.93
CA MET A 307 18.58 -1.78 -21.68
C MET A 307 18.75 -2.44 -20.32
N VAL A 308 17.92 -2.06 -19.37
CA VAL A 308 18.05 -2.45 -17.96
C VAL A 308 16.83 -3.24 -17.51
N LYS A 309 17.08 -4.29 -16.72
CA LYS A 309 16.06 -5.01 -15.96
C LYS A 309 16.33 -4.83 -14.48
N VAL A 310 15.31 -4.46 -13.72
CA VAL A 310 15.31 -4.37 -12.26
C VAL A 310 14.13 -5.15 -11.70
N VAL A 311 14.40 -5.99 -10.71
CA VAL A 311 13.39 -6.73 -9.96
C VAL A 311 13.36 -6.18 -8.53
N SER A 312 12.16 -5.91 -8.03
CA SER A 312 11.97 -5.44 -6.66
C SER A 312 10.86 -6.21 -5.97
N TRP A 313 11.12 -6.65 -4.74
CA TRP A 313 10.21 -7.35 -3.85
C TRP A 313 9.43 -6.36 -2.98
N TYR A 314 8.23 -6.75 -2.56
CA TYR A 314 7.45 -6.02 -1.58
C TYR A 314 6.37 -6.91 -0.95
N ASP A 315 6.16 -6.73 0.34
CA ASP A 315 4.97 -7.26 0.98
C ASP A 315 3.77 -6.36 0.62
N ASN A 316 2.86 -6.90 -0.19
CA ASN A 316 1.75 -6.14 -0.75
C ASN A 316 0.65 -5.79 0.26
N GLU A 317 0.69 -6.39 1.46
CA GLU A 317 -0.21 -6.10 2.57
C GLU A 317 0.50 -5.27 3.66
N TRP A 318 1.64 -5.75 4.18
CA TRP A 318 2.33 -5.13 5.30
C TRP A 318 3.01 -3.81 4.91
N GLY A 319 3.92 -3.82 3.94
CA GLY A 319 4.61 -2.60 3.50
C GLY A 319 3.64 -1.53 2.99
N TYR A 320 2.53 -1.94 2.35
CA TYR A 320 1.48 -1.03 1.93
C TYR A 320 0.72 -0.40 3.13
N SER A 321 0.46 -1.19 4.18
CA SER A 321 -0.22 -0.72 5.39
C SER A 321 0.66 0.23 6.21
N GLU A 322 1.96 -0.02 6.28
CA GLU A 322 2.95 0.90 6.86
C GLU A 322 2.93 2.26 6.14
N ARG A 323 2.81 2.27 4.82
CA ARG A 323 2.72 3.55 4.06
C ARG A 323 1.45 4.34 4.36
N LEU A 324 0.35 3.67 4.69
CA LEU A 324 -0.86 4.38 5.17
C LEU A 324 -0.62 5.06 6.53
N ILE A 325 0.09 4.39 7.43
CA ILE A 325 0.47 4.95 8.73
C ILE A 325 1.42 6.13 8.56
N ASP A 326 2.48 5.96 7.76
CA ASP A 326 3.43 7.05 7.47
C ASP A 326 2.73 8.25 6.83
N MET A 327 1.79 8.01 5.92
CA MET A 327 1.00 9.05 5.27
C MET A 327 0.13 9.80 6.29
N ALA A 328 -0.52 9.09 7.22
CA ALA A 328 -1.33 9.73 8.26
C ALA A 328 -0.46 10.59 9.19
N ALA A 329 0.68 10.08 9.65
CA ALA A 329 1.64 10.83 10.46
C ALA A 329 2.18 12.06 9.72
N PHE A 330 2.54 11.90 8.43
CA PHE A 330 3.03 13.01 7.60
C PHE A 330 1.97 14.09 7.41
N VAL A 331 0.76 13.71 7.02
CA VAL A 331 -0.36 14.63 6.81
C VAL A 331 -0.67 15.41 8.10
N ALA A 332 -0.72 14.71 9.25
CA ALA A 332 -0.94 15.35 10.55
C ALA A 332 0.21 16.32 10.91
N SER A 333 1.46 15.97 10.60
CA SER A 333 2.63 16.83 10.87
C SER A 333 2.65 18.12 10.05
N LYS A 334 2.02 18.12 8.88
CA LYS A 334 1.93 19.30 7.99
C LYS A 334 0.69 20.15 8.21
N GLY A 335 -0.28 19.63 8.96
CA GLY A 335 -1.56 20.27 9.28
C GLY A 335 -2.74 19.51 8.65
N LEU A 336 -3.85 19.47 9.37
CA LEU A 336 -5.10 18.80 9.00
C LEU A 336 -6.12 19.79 8.43
#